data_9a2fbc66fa74871aad9eee4822d5520a
#
_entry.id   9a2fbc66fa74871aad9eee4822d5520a
#
_cell.length_a   1.000
_cell.length_b   1.000
_cell.length_c   1.000
_cell.angle_alpha   90.00
_cell.angle_beta   90.00
_cell.angle_gamma   90.00
#
_symmetry.space_group_name_H-M   'P 1'
#
loop_
_entity.id
_entity.type
_entity.pdbx_description
1 polymer ?
#
loop_
_entity_poly.entity_id
_entity_poly.type
_entity_poly.pdbx_seq_one_letter_code
_entity_poly.pdbx_strand_id
1 'polypeptide(L)'
;LLNFRKNLDELIRSKFDVDLGKRKGKRAKVKISGNLEIEREKEFFYKLYKIIIQEMSINGLVFSVKATIIDGDILQVSFRVPTTGEKKIIDCQAVRVKEIKSGIIPEYEVAAIAVGKGAVKDYKEMMRNRGL
;
A
#
# COMPACT_ATOMS: atom_id res chain seq x y z
N LEU A 1 -11.67 2.88 8.07
CA LEU A 1 -11.92 1.87 7.03
C LEU A 1 -12.91 2.37 5.99
N LEU A 2 -14.04 2.93 6.42
CA LEU A 2 -15.01 3.52 5.51
C LEU A 2 -14.39 4.66 4.71
N ASN A 3 -13.60 5.51 5.35
CA ASN A 3 -12.93 6.61 4.67
C ASN A 3 -11.89 6.13 3.66
N PHE A 4 -11.19 5.04 3.99
CA PHE A 4 -10.24 4.44 3.06
C PHE A 4 -10.95 3.96 1.79
N ARG A 5 -12.00 3.17 1.96
CA ARG A 5 -12.76 2.62 0.82
C ARG A 5 -13.37 3.72 -0.04
N LYS A 6 -13.93 4.73 0.59
CA LYS A 6 -14.52 5.86 -0.12
C LYS A 6 -13.47 6.62 -0.93
N ASN A 7 -12.33 6.93 -0.32
CA ASN A 7 -11.27 7.66 -0.99
C ASN A 7 -10.70 6.89 -2.17
N LEU A 8 -10.49 5.58 -1.97
CA LEU A 8 -9.96 4.73 -3.03
C LEU A 8 -10.97 4.56 -4.16
N ASP A 9 -12.24 4.36 -3.83
CA ASP A 9 -13.32 4.24 -4.80
C ASP A 9 -13.46 5.52 -5.64
N GLU A 10 -13.43 6.68 -4.99
CA GLU A 10 -13.47 7.97 -5.70
C GLU A 10 -12.29 8.13 -6.65
N LEU A 11 -11.09 7.75 -6.21
CA LEU A 11 -9.90 7.82 -7.05
C LEU A 11 -10.04 6.92 -8.28
N ILE A 12 -10.49 5.70 -8.08
CA ILE A 12 -10.65 4.74 -9.17
C ILE A 12 -11.72 5.22 -10.14
N ARG A 13 -12.86 5.68 -9.63
CA ARG A 13 -13.95 6.19 -10.46
C ARG A 13 -13.57 7.42 -11.26
N SER A 14 -12.86 8.36 -10.65
CA SER A 14 -12.49 9.60 -11.33
C SER A 14 -11.54 9.37 -12.50
N LYS A 15 -10.74 8.31 -12.45
CA LYS A 15 -9.75 8.04 -13.49
C LYS A 15 -10.14 6.87 -14.41
N PHE A 16 -10.90 5.90 -13.89
CA PHE A 16 -11.18 4.65 -14.57
C PHE A 16 -12.65 4.28 -14.44
N ASP A 17 -13.54 5.22 -14.73
CA ASP A 17 -14.99 5.04 -14.52
C ASP A 17 -15.64 3.98 -15.39
N VAL A 18 -14.98 3.56 -16.45
CA VAL A 18 -15.58 2.80 -17.54
C VAL A 18 -16.02 1.40 -17.12
N ASP A 19 -15.25 0.72 -16.26
CA ASP A 19 -15.49 -0.69 -15.99
C ASP A 19 -15.76 -1.04 -14.53
N LEU A 20 -15.65 -0.09 -13.62
CA LEU A 20 -15.77 -0.37 -12.19
C LEU A 20 -17.18 -0.77 -11.75
N GLY A 21 -18.20 -0.33 -12.47
CA GLY A 21 -19.57 -0.70 -12.18
C GLY A 21 -19.95 -2.11 -12.61
N LYS A 22 -19.15 -2.73 -13.46
CA LYS A 22 -19.45 -4.05 -14.03
C LYS A 22 -18.94 -5.22 -13.21
N ARG A 23 -17.89 -5.01 -12.43
CA ARG A 23 -17.28 -6.05 -11.60
C ARG A 23 -16.92 -5.50 -10.23
N LYS A 24 -17.54 -6.07 -9.22
CA LYS A 24 -17.21 -5.79 -7.84
C LYS A 24 -15.80 -6.30 -7.54
N GLY A 25 -14.93 -5.44 -7.00
CA GLY A 25 -13.56 -5.81 -6.65
C GLY A 25 -12.58 -5.86 -7.82
N LYS A 26 -12.96 -5.36 -8.98
CA LYS A 26 -12.06 -5.32 -10.12
C LYS A 26 -10.90 -4.36 -9.86
N ARG A 27 -9.71 -4.78 -10.26
CA ARG A 27 -8.50 -3.96 -10.13
C ARG A 27 -8.34 -3.08 -11.35
N ALA A 28 -8.01 -1.81 -11.11
CA ALA A 28 -7.65 -0.88 -12.17
C ALA A 28 -6.14 -0.80 -12.28
N LYS A 29 -5.62 -0.93 -13.50
CA LYS A 29 -4.19 -0.72 -13.75
C LYS A 29 -3.89 0.76 -13.76
N VAL A 30 -2.86 1.15 -13.01
CA VAL A 30 -2.45 2.53 -12.87
C VAL A 30 -0.93 2.63 -12.92
N LYS A 31 -0.41 3.85 -12.93
CA LYS A 31 1.00 4.11 -12.75
C LYS A 31 1.11 5.40 -11.94
N ILE A 32 1.18 5.24 -10.62
CA ILE A 32 1.18 6.37 -9.70
C ILE A 32 2.40 6.27 -8.80
N SER A 33 3.24 7.31 -8.82
CA SER A 33 4.37 7.42 -7.91
C SER A 33 3.89 7.77 -6.50
N GLY A 34 4.47 7.12 -5.52
CA GLY A 34 4.13 7.37 -4.13
C GLY A 34 5.30 7.12 -3.21
N ASN A 35 5.01 7.13 -1.91
CA ASN A 35 5.99 6.88 -0.87
C ASN A 35 5.47 5.81 0.08
N LEU A 36 6.39 5.08 0.69
CA LEU A 36 6.09 3.97 1.59
C LEU A 36 6.86 4.13 2.88
N GLU A 37 6.16 3.99 4.00
CA GLU A 37 6.76 3.78 5.31
C GLU A 37 6.47 2.35 5.75
N ILE A 38 7.47 1.72 6.36
CA ILE A 38 7.33 0.38 6.93
C ILE A 38 7.24 0.53 8.44
N GLU A 39 6.13 0.13 9.02
CA GLU A 39 5.87 0.29 10.47
C GLU A 39 6.95 -0.38 11.31
N ARG A 40 7.41 -1.54 10.91
CA ARG A 40 8.46 -2.29 11.59
C ARG A 40 9.76 -1.50 11.74
N GLU A 41 10.04 -0.58 10.82
CA GLU A 41 11.29 0.20 10.80
C GLU A 41 11.21 1.51 11.59
N LYS A 42 10.02 1.99 11.89
CA LYS A 42 9.85 3.32 12.51
C LYS A 42 10.52 3.48 13.85
N GLU A 43 10.68 2.41 14.61
CA GLU A 43 11.31 2.45 15.94
C GLU A 43 12.83 2.59 15.86
N PHE A 44 13.42 2.30 14.72
CA PHE A 44 14.88 2.29 14.55
C PHE A 44 15.35 3.48 13.72
N PHE A 45 14.64 3.81 12.65
CA PHE A 45 14.96 4.95 11.80
C PHE A 45 13.73 5.32 10.98
N TYR A 46 13.69 6.58 10.59
CA TYR A 46 12.64 7.07 9.70
C TYR A 46 13.14 7.02 8.27
N LYS A 47 12.42 6.33 7.41
CA LYS A 47 12.76 6.26 6.00
C LYS A 47 11.51 6.15 5.14
N LEU A 48 11.47 6.96 4.09
CA LEU A 48 10.46 6.86 3.04
C LEU A 48 11.09 6.19 1.83
N TYR A 49 10.42 5.14 1.35
CA TYR A 49 10.80 4.47 0.12
C TYR A 49 9.92 4.95 -1.02
N LYS A 50 10.50 5.16 -2.18
CA LYS A 50 9.72 5.49 -3.37
C LYS A 50 9.09 4.23 -3.92
N ILE A 51 7.82 4.31 -4.29
CA ILE A 51 7.08 3.21 -4.87
C ILE A 51 6.40 3.65 -6.15
N ILE A 52 6.05 2.65 -6.97
CA ILE A 52 5.18 2.85 -8.12
C ILE A 52 3.96 1.95 -7.91
N ILE A 53 2.81 2.57 -7.76
CA ILE A 53 1.55 1.84 -7.63
C ILE A 53 1.13 1.39 -9.02
N GLN A 54 0.90 0.10 -9.20
CA GLN A 54 0.62 -0.54 -10.48
C GLN A 54 -0.83 -0.95 -10.62
N GLU A 55 -1.50 -1.26 -9.51
CA GLU A 55 -2.90 -1.63 -9.51
C GLU A 55 -3.58 -1.10 -8.25
N MET A 56 -4.83 -0.74 -8.38
CA MET A 56 -5.69 -0.32 -7.29
C MET A 56 -7.03 -1.02 -7.35
N SER A 57 -7.58 -1.32 -6.18
CA SER A 57 -8.94 -1.80 -6.02
C SER A 57 -9.55 -1.16 -4.78
N ILE A 58 -10.83 -1.44 -4.52
CA ILE A 58 -11.51 -0.92 -3.33
C ILE A 58 -10.84 -1.42 -2.05
N ASN A 59 -10.19 -2.56 -2.11
CA ASN A 59 -9.64 -3.22 -0.91
C ASN A 59 -8.13 -3.13 -0.79
N GLY A 60 -7.41 -2.71 -1.80
CA GLY A 60 -5.97 -2.69 -1.70
C GLY A 60 -5.22 -2.19 -2.92
N LEU A 61 -3.91 -2.42 -2.89
CA LEU A 61 -2.96 -1.91 -3.86
C LEU A 61 -1.97 -2.99 -4.26
N VAL A 62 -1.42 -2.84 -5.47
CA VAL A 62 -0.20 -3.55 -5.87
C VAL A 62 0.83 -2.49 -6.26
N PHE A 63 2.02 -2.59 -5.71
CA PHE A 63 3.09 -1.63 -6.00
C PHE A 63 4.45 -2.33 -6.07
N SER A 64 5.41 -1.65 -6.69
CA SER A 64 6.80 -2.10 -6.69
C SER A 64 7.65 -1.18 -5.80
N VAL A 65 8.66 -1.76 -5.15
CA VAL A 65 9.52 -1.05 -4.23
C VAL A 65 10.91 -1.69 -4.19
N LYS A 66 11.93 -0.85 -4.03
CA LYS A 66 13.31 -1.31 -3.81
C LYS A 66 13.63 -1.30 -2.32
N ALA A 67 13.01 -2.19 -1.58
CA ALA A 67 13.20 -2.34 -0.15
C ALA A 67 12.71 -3.71 0.26
N THR A 68 13.27 -4.25 1.33
CA THR A 68 12.85 -5.55 1.84
C THR A 68 11.53 -5.43 2.57
N ILE A 69 10.52 -6.09 2.05
CA ILE A 69 9.19 -6.19 2.66
C ILE A 69 8.96 -7.64 3.06
N ILE A 70 8.35 -7.85 4.19
CA ILE A 70 8.03 -9.18 4.72
C ILE A 70 6.51 -9.36 4.68
N ASP A 71 6.05 -10.56 4.36
CA ASP A 71 4.63 -10.89 4.42
C ASP A 71 4.08 -10.52 5.80
N GLY A 72 2.98 -9.79 5.83
CA GLY A 72 2.35 -9.32 7.06
C GLY A 72 2.81 -7.95 7.52
N ASP A 73 3.83 -7.35 6.91
CA ASP A 73 4.28 -6.00 7.27
C ASP A 73 3.13 -5.00 7.19
N ILE A 74 3.04 -4.16 8.20
CA ILE A 74 2.13 -3.02 8.18
C ILE A 74 2.85 -1.85 7.52
N LEU A 75 2.18 -1.26 6.56
CA LEU A 75 2.75 -0.26 5.67
C LEU A 75 1.86 0.97 5.66
N GLN A 76 2.47 2.13 5.46
CA GLN A 76 1.73 3.34 5.16
C GLN A 76 2.14 3.83 3.78
N VAL A 77 1.18 3.88 2.88
CA VAL A 77 1.40 4.35 1.51
C VAL A 77 0.83 5.75 1.38
N SER A 78 1.59 6.66 0.80
CA SER A 78 1.12 8.01 0.48
C SER A 78 1.36 8.30 -0.99
N PHE A 79 0.41 8.98 -1.60
CA PHE A 79 0.49 9.38 -2.99
C PHE A 79 -0.42 10.58 -3.25
N ARG A 80 -0.26 11.20 -4.41
CA ARG A 80 -1.16 12.27 -4.85
C ARG A 80 -2.07 11.75 -5.95
N VAL A 81 -3.34 12.08 -5.85
CA VAL A 81 -4.32 11.77 -6.89
C VAL A 81 -3.91 12.51 -8.16
N PRO A 82 -3.69 11.82 -9.29
CA PRO A 82 -3.18 12.47 -10.51
C PRO A 82 -4.07 13.59 -11.04
N THR A 83 -5.39 13.46 -10.88
CA THR A 83 -6.33 14.42 -11.43
C THR A 83 -6.53 15.67 -10.57
N THR A 84 -6.41 15.53 -9.24
CA THR A 84 -6.69 16.62 -8.29
C THR A 84 -5.47 17.12 -7.54
N GLY A 85 -4.39 16.34 -7.52
CA GLY A 85 -3.21 16.64 -6.71
C GLY A 85 -3.41 16.42 -5.21
N GLU A 86 -4.58 15.95 -4.79
CA GLU A 86 -4.88 15.70 -3.38
C GLU A 86 -4.02 14.56 -2.84
N LYS A 87 -3.42 14.77 -1.66
CA LYS A 87 -2.62 13.74 -1.00
C LYS A 87 -3.52 12.74 -0.28
N LYS A 88 -3.25 11.46 -0.50
CA LYS A 88 -3.91 10.36 0.20
C LYS A 88 -2.87 9.57 1.00
N ILE A 89 -3.27 9.14 2.19
CA ILE A 89 -2.45 8.31 3.07
C ILE A 89 -3.26 7.07 3.42
N ILE A 90 -2.69 5.91 3.17
CA ILE A 90 -3.40 4.64 3.29
C ILE A 90 -2.59 3.69 4.14
N ASP A 91 -3.19 3.20 5.24
CA ASP A 91 -2.62 2.13 6.03
C ASP A 91 -3.00 0.79 5.41
N CYS A 92 -2.03 -0.07 5.19
CA CYS A 92 -2.26 -1.36 4.56
C CYS A 92 -1.31 -2.41 5.12
N GLN A 93 -1.59 -3.67 4.78
CA GLN A 93 -0.78 -4.81 5.21
C GLN A 93 -0.36 -5.61 3.99
N ALA A 94 0.93 -5.95 3.91
CA ALA A 94 1.45 -6.79 2.85
C ALA A 94 0.91 -8.21 2.99
N VAL A 95 0.23 -8.68 1.94
CA VAL A 95 -0.33 -10.04 1.93
C VAL A 95 0.37 -10.94 0.94
N ARG A 96 1.13 -10.37 0.01
CA ARG A 96 1.95 -11.12 -0.93
C ARG A 96 3.15 -10.28 -1.33
N VAL A 97 4.33 -10.87 -1.21
CA VAL A 97 5.58 -10.21 -1.58
C VAL A 97 6.30 -11.11 -2.58
N LYS A 98 6.65 -10.56 -3.73
CA LYS A 98 7.32 -11.29 -4.79
C LYS A 98 8.56 -10.51 -5.23
N GLU A 99 9.71 -11.17 -5.21
CA GLU A 99 10.93 -10.57 -5.75
C GLU A 99 10.85 -10.54 -7.28
N ILE A 100 10.99 -9.37 -7.87
CA ILE A 100 10.96 -9.20 -9.33
C ILE A 100 12.31 -8.90 -9.92
N LYS A 101 13.25 -8.41 -9.12
CA LYS A 101 14.66 -8.25 -9.51
C LYS A 101 15.54 -8.60 -8.34
N SER A 102 16.52 -9.48 -8.57
CA SER A 102 17.55 -9.78 -7.59
C SER A 102 18.77 -8.87 -7.83
N GLY A 103 19.61 -8.73 -6.82
CA GLY A 103 20.79 -7.88 -6.88
C GLY A 103 21.14 -7.33 -5.52
N ILE A 104 22.06 -6.36 -5.49
CA ILE A 104 22.49 -5.72 -4.26
C ILE A 104 21.30 -5.02 -3.58
N ILE A 105 20.45 -4.38 -4.38
CA ILE A 105 19.19 -3.80 -3.91
C ILE A 105 18.08 -4.51 -4.66
N PRO A 106 17.44 -5.51 -4.04
CA PRO A 106 16.37 -6.24 -4.70
C PRO A 106 15.12 -5.37 -4.85
N GLU A 107 14.34 -5.69 -5.87
CA GLU A 107 13.05 -5.04 -6.10
C GLU A 107 11.93 -6.04 -5.90
N TYR A 108 10.90 -5.63 -5.19
CA TYR A 108 9.75 -6.48 -4.87
C TYR A 108 8.47 -5.89 -5.44
N GLU A 109 7.58 -6.78 -5.84
CA GLU A 109 6.19 -6.45 -6.10
C GLU A 109 5.38 -6.87 -4.88
N VAL A 110 4.61 -5.94 -4.33
CA VAL A 110 3.87 -6.15 -3.09
C VAL A 110 2.39 -5.95 -3.34
N ALA A 111 1.60 -6.95 -2.96
CA ALA A 111 0.16 -6.81 -2.88
C ALA A 111 -0.20 -6.54 -1.42
N ALA A 112 -0.94 -5.46 -1.17
CA ALA A 112 -1.30 -5.02 0.16
C ALA A 112 -2.80 -4.75 0.25
N ILE A 113 -3.39 -5.06 1.40
CA ILE A 113 -4.79 -4.81 1.68
C ILE A 113 -4.94 -3.68 2.68
N ALA A 114 -6.05 -2.94 2.58
CA ALA A 114 -6.38 -1.88 3.52
C ALA A 114 -6.60 -2.43 4.91
N VAL A 115 -6.05 -1.74 5.92
CA VAL A 115 -6.25 -2.08 7.33
C VAL A 115 -6.67 -0.86 8.11
N GLY A 116 -7.41 -1.07 9.21
CA GLY A 116 -7.77 0.01 10.11
C GLY A 116 -6.63 0.38 11.05
N LYS A 117 -6.75 1.52 11.71
CA LYS A 117 -5.74 1.99 12.69
C LYS A 117 -5.50 1.01 13.82
N GLY A 118 -6.52 0.25 14.22
CA GLY A 118 -6.38 -0.78 15.24
C GLY A 118 -5.44 -1.90 14.85
N ALA A 119 -5.39 -2.25 13.57
CA ALA A 119 -4.50 -3.29 13.08
C ALA A 119 -3.03 -2.89 13.23
N VAL A 120 -2.71 -1.62 13.06
CA VAL A 120 -1.35 -1.11 13.27
C VAL A 120 -0.94 -1.28 14.74
N LYS A 121 -1.83 -0.94 15.67
CA LYS A 121 -1.59 -1.10 17.10
C LYS A 121 -1.37 -2.57 17.45
N ASP A 122 -2.23 -3.44 16.96
CA ASP A 122 -2.15 -4.88 17.22
C ASP A 122 -0.84 -5.46 16.68
N TYR A 123 -0.42 -5.01 15.49
CA TYR A 123 0.85 -5.41 14.91
C TYR A 123 2.02 -5.00 15.79
N LYS A 124 2.02 -3.77 16.30
CA LYS A 124 3.08 -3.29 17.19
C LYS A 124 3.15 -4.11 18.47
N GLU A 125 2.02 -4.43 19.07
CA GLU A 125 1.98 -5.27 20.27
C GLU A 125 2.51 -6.67 19.98
N MET A 126 2.12 -7.25 18.86
CA MET A 126 2.60 -8.56 18.45
C MET A 126 4.12 -8.56 18.27
N MET A 127 4.66 -7.56 17.61
CA MET A 127 6.10 -7.45 17.41
C MET A 127 6.86 -7.27 18.73
N ARG A 128 6.30 -6.48 19.64
CA ARG A 128 6.88 -6.29 20.97
C ARG A 128 6.92 -7.59 21.76
N ASN A 129 5.85 -8.37 21.71
CA ASN A 129 5.75 -9.66 22.39
C ASN A 129 6.73 -10.68 21.84
N ARG A 130 7.18 -10.53 20.62
CA ARG A 130 8.19 -11.40 20.00
C ARG A 130 9.62 -10.91 20.25
N GLY A 131 9.79 -9.84 21.00
CA GLY A 131 11.10 -9.27 21.26
C GLY A 131 11.69 -8.49 20.09
N LEU A 132 10.86 -8.09 19.18
CA LEU A 132 11.30 -7.35 17.98
C LEU A 132 11.10 -5.83 18.11
#